data_b8aee56d2412c5287302caf7feeb0674
#
_entry.id   b8aee56d2412c5287302caf7feeb0674
#
_cell.length_a   1.000
_cell.length_b   1.000
_cell.length_c   1.000
_cell.angle_alpha   90.00
_cell.angle_beta   90.00
_cell.angle_gamma   90.00
#
_symmetry.space_group_name_H-M   'P 1'
#
loop_
_entity.id
_entity.type
_entity.pdbx_description
1 polymer ?
#
loop_
_entity_poly.entity_id
_entity_poly.type
_entity_poly.pdbx_seq_one_letter_code
_entity_poly.pdbx_strand_id
1 'polypeptide(L)'
;MRSPSTSPPRRLGASASLAAAALAALVTLLPSLAFGEGAATSQAQDPARVVVRYGDGPDRVVQVPPGLDARSFSRRLQRDPAVAYAAPDFQARAAGAAQELWWPDDPGKPTRDRLDRGDWRKAQWNFLGCTTICAAQPSGAVSPYESFGGVDAIGAWRWFRKQGRRPGAGARVAVLDSGIAYRRLGRGFRRSPDFLASQFAPGRDLVDGDRKPLDLSGHGTHVAGTIGAQVDNGVSVTGLAPGAKLIPVRVLRPDERGDASAIAKGIWFAAKRGADVINMSFEFPPSSGVRSCADIPSVCRALRYAVSKGALPVAATGNLSGSSPKAPVAFPAAWPGVLAVGASTPGGCLAGYSRIGDQLDLLAPGGGLPSASVDCRGDGLDDPDRGIVQLTLDLRRGYRSFGYPLYEGTSMSAAHASGAAALVISSGVLGAGATPERIVCQLAGTARTEGLGETLTARRFGAGILDASRAVRSRADGC
;
A
#
# COMPACT_ATOMS: atom_id res chain seq x y z
N MET A 1 -23.16 61.26 -22.77
CA MET A 1 -22.65 62.64 -22.42
C MET A 1 -21.29 62.45 -21.76
N ARG A 2 -20.30 62.94 -22.46
CA ARG A 2 -19.03 63.52 -21.99
C ARG A 2 -18.07 62.66 -21.14
N SER A 3 -17.06 62.11 -21.79
CA SER A 3 -15.66 62.26 -21.37
C SER A 3 -15.27 63.77 -21.36
N PRO A 4 -14.11 64.22 -20.88
CA PRO A 4 -12.77 63.67 -21.00
C PRO A 4 -11.76 64.05 -19.89
N SER A 5 -10.59 63.49 -20.00
CA SER A 5 -9.22 64.06 -20.17
C SER A 5 -8.44 64.26 -18.87
N THR A 6 -7.17 64.13 -18.72
CA THR A 6 -5.98 64.14 -19.59
C THR A 6 -4.74 63.83 -18.72
N SER A 7 -3.74 63.39 -19.35
CA SER A 7 -2.36 63.04 -18.89
C SER A 7 -1.48 64.23 -18.49
N PRO A 8 -0.16 64.07 -18.46
CA PRO A 8 0.83 63.97 -17.39
C PRO A 8 1.73 65.24 -17.36
N PRO A 9 3.00 65.35 -17.11
CA PRO A 9 4.11 64.57 -16.56
C PRO A 9 5.02 65.40 -15.58
N ARG A 10 6.09 64.81 -15.08
CA ARG A 10 7.47 65.37 -15.10
C ARG A 10 8.47 64.55 -14.30
N ARG A 11 9.47 64.31 -15.00
CA ARG A 11 10.87 64.03 -14.82
C ARG A 11 11.62 64.96 -13.84
N LEU A 12 12.74 64.45 -13.41
CA LEU A 12 14.07 64.98 -13.08
C LEU A 12 14.54 64.34 -11.77
N GLY A 13 15.70 63.83 -11.62
CA GLY A 13 16.94 63.81 -12.35
C GLY A 13 18.01 63.36 -11.39
N ALA A 14 18.86 62.48 -11.88
CA ALA A 14 20.31 62.45 -11.82
C ALA A 14 20.99 62.75 -10.47
N SER A 15 21.88 61.95 -10.03
CA SER A 15 23.28 61.79 -10.44
C SER A 15 24.03 60.88 -9.43
N ALA A 16 24.69 59.87 -9.94
CA ALA A 16 26.12 59.69 -9.98
C ALA A 16 26.81 59.47 -8.61
N SER A 17 27.52 58.37 -8.40
CA SER A 17 28.87 58.11 -8.88
C SER A 17 29.34 56.70 -8.45
N LEU A 18 29.78 55.94 -9.34
CA LEU A 18 31.11 55.30 -9.56
C LEU A 18 31.86 54.83 -8.29
N ALA A 19 32.01 53.52 -8.18
CA ALA A 19 33.30 52.90 -7.99
C ALA A 19 33.28 51.48 -8.57
N ALA A 20 34.00 51.33 -9.66
CA ALA A 20 34.32 50.09 -10.31
C ALA A 20 35.46 49.39 -9.53
N ALA A 21 35.40 48.11 -9.40
CA ALA A 21 36.59 47.28 -9.43
C ALA A 21 36.23 45.87 -9.89
N ALA A 22 36.76 45.54 -11.01
CA ALA A 22 36.75 44.27 -11.67
C ALA A 22 37.37 43.15 -10.84
N LEU A 23 36.80 41.94 -10.87
CA LEU A 23 37.61 40.73 -10.85
C LEU A 23 37.03 39.75 -11.87
N ALA A 24 37.86 39.52 -12.85
CA ALA A 24 37.64 38.70 -14.03
C ALA A 24 37.60 37.20 -13.68
N ALA A 25 36.80 36.53 -14.45
CA ALA A 25 36.79 35.13 -14.86
C ALA A 25 37.97 34.25 -14.41
N LEU A 26 37.60 33.12 -13.78
CA LEU A 26 38.28 31.85 -13.99
C LEU A 26 37.23 30.76 -14.11
N VAL A 27 36.77 30.52 -15.33
CA VAL A 27 36.05 29.29 -15.67
C VAL A 27 37.13 28.20 -15.80
N THR A 28 37.23 27.37 -14.79
CA THR A 28 37.96 26.09 -14.90
C THR A 28 36.95 24.99 -15.16
N LEU A 29 37.02 24.42 -16.34
CA LEU A 29 36.44 23.15 -16.74
C LEU A 29 36.77 22.09 -15.67
N LEU A 30 35.72 21.55 -15.03
CA LEU A 30 35.81 20.28 -14.34
C LEU A 30 35.26 19.19 -15.26
N PRO A 31 35.98 18.09 -15.44
CA PRO A 31 35.52 17.00 -16.27
C PRO A 31 34.34 16.25 -15.59
N SER A 32 33.41 15.87 -16.42
CA SER A 32 32.29 14.97 -16.08
C SER A 32 32.85 13.69 -15.45
N LEU A 33 32.67 13.52 -14.14
CA LEU A 33 32.87 12.23 -13.49
C LEU A 33 31.58 11.43 -13.67
N ALA A 34 31.68 10.42 -14.53
CA ALA A 34 30.73 9.34 -14.62
C ALA A 34 30.60 8.70 -13.23
N PHE A 35 29.40 8.71 -12.66
CA PHE A 35 29.06 7.90 -11.48
C PHE A 35 29.03 6.45 -11.92
N GLY A 36 30.16 5.76 -11.74
CA GLY A 36 30.18 4.30 -11.74
C GLY A 36 29.45 3.77 -10.52
N GLU A 37 28.56 2.83 -10.73
CA GLU A 37 27.97 1.98 -9.69
C GLU A 37 29.11 1.24 -8.97
N GLY A 38 29.51 1.79 -7.83
CA GLY A 38 30.40 1.13 -6.89
C GLY A 38 29.59 0.72 -5.68
N ALA A 39 29.39 -0.59 -5.51
CA ALA A 39 28.95 -1.16 -4.25
C ALA A 39 29.86 -0.62 -3.14
N ALA A 40 29.35 0.29 -2.33
CA ALA A 40 30.04 0.80 -1.15
C ALA A 40 30.05 -0.31 -0.10
N THR A 41 31.07 -1.17 -0.14
CA THR A 41 31.50 -1.89 1.04
C THR A 41 31.91 -0.83 2.06
N SER A 42 31.15 -0.70 3.12
CA SER A 42 31.47 0.12 4.29
C SER A 42 32.82 -0.36 4.85
N GLN A 43 33.91 0.23 4.39
CA GLN A 43 35.19 0.10 5.07
C GLN A 43 35.03 0.76 6.43
N ALA A 44 35.21 0.00 7.51
CA ALA A 44 35.26 0.51 8.85
C ALA A 44 36.32 1.62 8.86
N GLN A 45 35.91 2.86 9.09
CA GLN A 45 36.84 4.00 9.17
C GLN A 45 37.81 3.72 10.32
N ASP A 46 39.10 3.82 10.03
CA ASP A 46 40.13 3.69 11.06
C ASP A 46 39.94 4.80 12.10
N PRO A 47 39.92 4.50 13.42
CA PRO A 47 39.70 5.51 14.46
C PRO A 47 40.75 6.61 14.37
N ALA A 48 40.32 7.86 14.51
CA ALA A 48 41.24 9.01 14.59
C ALA A 48 41.94 9.12 15.95
N ARG A 49 41.70 8.20 16.88
CA ARG A 49 42.18 8.25 18.25
C ARG A 49 42.70 6.88 18.71
N VAL A 50 43.61 6.94 19.70
CA VAL A 50 44.21 5.77 20.37
C VAL A 50 44.05 5.94 21.87
N VAL A 51 43.61 4.88 22.55
CA VAL A 51 43.67 4.79 24.02
C VAL A 51 45.04 4.28 24.43
N VAL A 52 45.74 5.00 25.30
CA VAL A 52 47.08 4.64 25.80
C VAL A 52 47.12 4.68 27.32
N ARG A 53 47.79 3.72 27.90
CA ARG A 53 48.12 3.69 29.36
C ARG A 53 49.61 3.65 29.56
N TYR A 54 50.12 4.53 30.44
CA TYR A 54 51.50 4.57 30.87
C TYR A 54 51.61 3.96 32.26
N GLY A 55 52.39 2.88 32.41
CA GLY A 55 52.52 2.16 33.67
C GLY A 55 51.17 1.81 34.30
N ASP A 56 51.00 2.06 35.58
CA ASP A 56 49.75 1.86 36.34
C ASP A 56 48.82 3.09 36.32
N GLY A 57 49.12 4.08 35.48
CA GLY A 57 48.35 5.32 35.39
C GLY A 57 46.97 5.11 34.71
N PRO A 58 46.12 6.16 34.67
CA PRO A 58 44.85 6.11 34.01
C PRO A 58 44.98 6.05 32.48
N ASP A 59 43.94 5.52 31.82
CA ASP A 59 43.83 5.54 30.36
C ASP A 59 43.72 6.97 29.84
N ARG A 60 44.45 7.26 28.78
CA ARG A 60 44.43 8.55 28.09
C ARG A 60 44.04 8.35 26.62
N VAL A 61 43.23 9.25 26.09
CA VAL A 61 42.88 9.26 24.67
C VAL A 61 43.81 10.25 23.96
N VAL A 62 44.51 9.77 22.93
CA VAL A 62 45.48 10.54 22.16
C VAL A 62 45.02 10.58 20.69
N GLN A 63 45.11 11.76 20.08
CA GLN A 63 44.80 11.92 18.65
C GLN A 63 45.90 11.26 17.79
N VAL A 64 45.50 10.60 16.73
CA VAL A 64 46.42 10.04 15.74
C VAL A 64 46.97 11.20 14.90
N PRO A 65 48.32 11.34 14.78
CA PRO A 65 48.90 12.37 13.93
C PRO A 65 48.48 12.25 12.45
N PRO A 66 48.36 13.36 11.74
CA PRO A 66 48.06 13.32 10.30
C PRO A 66 49.04 12.42 9.51
N GLY A 67 48.50 11.61 8.62
CA GLY A 67 49.27 10.68 7.78
C GLY A 67 49.61 9.33 8.43
N LEU A 68 49.14 9.06 9.65
CA LEU A 68 49.23 7.75 10.29
C LEU A 68 47.81 7.13 10.47
N ASP A 69 47.74 5.82 10.39
CA ASP A 69 46.55 5.07 10.83
C ASP A 69 46.67 4.72 12.30
N ALA A 70 45.51 4.53 12.96
CA ALA A 70 45.46 4.31 14.42
C ALA A 70 46.19 3.03 14.86
N ARG A 71 46.18 1.99 14.05
CA ARG A 71 46.85 0.71 14.36
C ARG A 71 48.38 0.86 14.30
N SER A 72 48.88 1.54 13.29
CA SER A 72 50.31 1.83 13.17
C SER A 72 50.81 2.75 14.25
N PHE A 73 50.02 3.76 14.62
CA PHE A 73 50.33 4.66 15.73
C PHE A 73 50.31 3.92 17.07
N SER A 74 49.31 3.06 17.33
CA SER A 74 49.30 2.21 18.55
C SER A 74 50.54 1.34 18.65
N ARG A 75 50.93 0.64 17.57
CA ARG A 75 52.18 -0.18 17.56
C ARG A 75 53.43 0.66 17.82
N ARG A 76 53.48 1.88 17.34
CA ARG A 76 54.59 2.80 17.62
C ARG A 76 54.65 3.17 19.09
N LEU A 77 53.54 3.52 19.73
CA LEU A 77 53.44 3.82 21.17
C LEU A 77 53.83 2.61 22.01
N GLN A 78 53.40 1.41 21.64
CA GLN A 78 53.75 0.17 22.38
C GLN A 78 55.26 -0.18 22.39
N ARG A 79 56.10 0.51 21.58
CA ARG A 79 57.56 0.34 21.62
C ARG A 79 58.21 1.11 22.78
N ASP A 80 57.49 2.04 23.40
CA ASP A 80 57.92 2.75 24.56
C ASP A 80 57.73 1.87 25.79
N PRO A 81 58.80 1.54 26.57
CA PRO A 81 58.70 0.70 27.76
C PRO A 81 57.79 1.25 28.86
N ALA A 82 57.52 2.57 28.82
CA ALA A 82 56.62 3.20 29.76
C ALA A 82 55.13 2.98 29.41
N VAL A 83 54.83 2.49 28.21
CA VAL A 83 53.46 2.23 27.75
C VAL A 83 53.04 0.82 28.12
N ALA A 84 52.10 0.71 29.03
CA ALA A 84 51.52 -0.57 29.43
C ALA A 84 50.65 -1.18 28.27
N TYR A 85 49.88 -0.34 27.61
CA TYR A 85 49.20 -0.67 26.37
C TYR A 85 48.84 0.57 25.53
N ALA A 86 48.63 0.36 24.22
CA ALA A 86 48.04 1.33 23.31
C ALA A 86 47.15 0.58 22.31
N ALA A 87 45.94 1.02 22.09
CA ALA A 87 44.97 0.42 21.16
C ALA A 87 44.11 1.46 20.44
N PRO A 88 43.70 1.24 19.21
CA PRO A 88 42.75 2.14 18.57
C PRO A 88 41.46 2.30 19.38
N ASP A 89 40.96 3.53 19.50
CA ASP A 89 39.71 3.85 20.21
C ASP A 89 38.50 3.52 19.30
N PHE A 90 38.18 2.24 19.17
CA PHE A 90 37.10 1.77 18.32
C PHE A 90 35.75 2.23 18.88
N GLN A 91 34.91 2.75 18.00
CA GLN A 91 33.52 3.08 18.33
C GLN A 91 32.66 1.81 18.37
N ALA A 92 32.03 1.58 19.53
CA ALA A 92 30.97 0.60 19.65
C ALA A 92 29.65 1.20 19.11
N ARG A 93 28.90 0.43 18.38
CA ARG A 93 27.49 0.74 18.05
C ARG A 93 26.59 -0.10 18.92
N ALA A 94 25.44 0.44 19.32
CA ALA A 94 24.41 -0.35 19.96
C ALA A 94 24.05 -1.54 19.06
N ALA A 95 24.08 -2.74 19.63
CA ALA A 95 23.59 -3.93 18.95
C ALA A 95 22.08 -3.75 18.75
N GLY A 96 21.67 -3.43 17.54
CA GLY A 96 20.29 -3.01 17.24
C GLY A 96 20.21 -1.58 16.69
N ALA A 97 21.30 -1.00 16.19
CA ALA A 97 21.18 0.17 15.32
C ALA A 97 20.10 -0.10 14.29
N ALA A 98 19.06 0.73 14.27
CA ALA A 98 17.93 0.60 13.38
C ALA A 98 18.45 0.27 11.96
N GLN A 99 18.18 -0.94 11.48
CA GLN A 99 18.36 -1.22 10.07
C GLN A 99 17.58 -0.12 9.37
N GLU A 100 18.22 0.60 8.49
CA GLU A 100 17.53 1.57 7.63
C GLU A 100 16.37 0.82 7.01
N LEU A 101 15.17 1.10 7.51
CA LEU A 101 13.99 0.38 7.11
C LEU A 101 13.71 0.77 5.67
N TRP A 102 13.88 -0.19 4.75
CA TRP A 102 13.53 0.04 3.35
C TRP A 102 12.08 0.50 3.22
N TRP A 103 11.86 1.52 2.42
CA TRP A 103 10.58 2.05 2.03
C TRP A 103 10.51 2.16 0.50
N PRO A 104 9.35 1.95 -0.12
CA PRO A 104 9.17 2.25 -1.54
C PRO A 104 9.48 3.71 -1.87
N ASP A 105 9.99 3.95 -3.07
CA ASP A 105 10.32 5.30 -3.56
C ASP A 105 9.16 6.01 -4.26
N ASP A 106 7.96 5.46 -4.17
CA ASP A 106 6.77 6.01 -4.81
C ASP A 106 6.43 7.40 -4.24
N PRO A 107 6.17 8.40 -5.10
CA PRO A 107 6.03 9.79 -4.66
C PRO A 107 4.73 10.07 -3.90
N GLY A 108 3.73 9.20 -4.00
CA GLY A 108 2.41 9.41 -3.42
C GLY A 108 1.51 10.33 -4.24
N LYS A 109 0.45 10.82 -3.59
CA LYS A 109 -0.50 11.78 -4.17
C LYS A 109 0.15 13.17 -4.23
N PRO A 110 0.17 13.86 -5.39
CA PRO A 110 0.63 15.25 -5.46
C PRO A 110 -0.23 16.16 -4.57
N THR A 111 0.39 16.98 -3.75
CA THR A 111 -0.30 18.01 -2.96
C THR A 111 -0.34 19.33 -3.74
N ARG A 112 -1.36 20.17 -3.50
CA ARG A 112 -1.53 21.46 -4.22
C ARG A 112 -0.37 22.41 -4.01
N ASP A 113 0.30 22.36 -2.87
CA ASP A 113 1.27 23.36 -2.43
C ASP A 113 2.73 22.93 -2.60
N ARG A 114 2.97 21.71 -3.08
CA ARG A 114 4.31 21.23 -3.35
C ARG A 114 4.34 20.50 -4.68
N LEU A 115 5.12 21.01 -5.59
CA LEU A 115 5.62 20.28 -6.76
C LEU A 115 6.53 19.12 -6.33
N ASP A 116 6.81 19.03 -5.03
CA ASP A 116 7.60 17.98 -4.41
C ASP A 116 6.74 16.78 -4.08
N ARG A 117 7.27 15.63 -4.47
CA ARG A 117 6.83 14.26 -4.24
C ARG A 117 6.04 14.12 -2.95
N GLY A 118 4.73 13.90 -3.06
CA GLY A 118 3.91 13.57 -1.91
C GLY A 118 4.47 12.34 -1.20
N ASP A 119 4.41 12.31 0.10
CA ASP A 119 4.79 11.11 0.85
C ASP A 119 3.65 10.08 0.72
N TRP A 120 3.84 9.01 -0.04
CA TRP A 120 2.83 7.97 -0.23
C TRP A 120 2.35 7.39 1.12
N ARG A 121 3.20 7.35 2.13
CA ARG A 121 2.88 6.85 3.47
C ARG A 121 1.76 7.65 4.15
N LYS A 122 1.73 8.96 3.92
CA LYS A 122 0.64 9.82 4.41
C LYS A 122 -0.65 9.64 3.63
N ALA A 123 -0.53 9.39 2.32
CA ALA A 123 -1.68 9.20 1.45
C ALA A 123 -2.28 7.79 1.56
N GLN A 124 -1.45 6.78 1.84
CA GLN A 124 -1.84 5.36 1.87
C GLN A 124 -1.66 4.74 3.26
N TRP A 125 -2.36 5.30 4.25
CA TRP A 125 -2.44 4.74 5.61
C TRP A 125 -2.80 3.25 5.62
N ASN A 126 -3.57 2.82 4.63
CA ASN A 126 -4.08 1.46 4.45
C ASN A 126 -2.98 0.41 4.28
N PHE A 127 -1.78 0.79 3.86
CA PHE A 127 -0.63 -0.11 3.72
C PHE A 127 0.34 -0.08 4.92
N LEU A 128 0.13 0.82 5.85
CA LEU A 128 0.93 0.88 7.07
C LEU A 128 0.55 -0.26 8.03
N GLY A 129 1.44 -0.59 8.94
CA GLY A 129 1.19 -1.52 10.03
C GLY A 129 0.98 -0.79 11.36
N CYS A 130 0.74 -1.54 12.42
CA CYS A 130 0.62 -0.99 13.76
C CYS A 130 1.52 -1.73 14.77
N THR A 131 2.80 -1.87 14.45
CA THR A 131 3.72 -2.67 15.27
C THR A 131 3.99 -2.01 16.62
N THR A 132 4.32 -0.72 16.62
CA THR A 132 4.65 0.03 17.83
C THR A 132 3.40 0.53 18.54
N ILE A 133 2.47 1.15 17.80
CA ILE A 133 1.24 1.71 18.40
C ILE A 133 0.29 0.65 18.93
N CYS A 134 0.26 -0.55 18.33
CA CYS A 134 -0.55 -1.65 18.82
C CYS A 134 0.05 -2.30 20.07
N ALA A 135 1.36 -2.24 20.27
CA ALA A 135 2.06 -2.74 21.45
C ALA A 135 2.08 -1.73 22.61
N ALA A 136 1.97 -0.43 22.32
CA ALA A 136 2.04 0.63 23.32
C ALA A 136 0.72 0.79 24.08
N GLN A 137 0.81 1.13 25.36
CA GLN A 137 -0.33 1.62 26.15
C GLN A 137 -0.84 2.97 25.57
N PRO A 138 -2.10 3.38 25.83
CA PRO A 138 -2.80 4.47 25.14
C PRO A 138 -2.20 5.88 25.20
N SER A 139 -1.08 6.07 25.90
CA SER A 139 -0.45 7.39 26.15
C SER A 139 0.75 7.72 25.25
N GLY A 140 1.09 6.86 24.28
CA GLY A 140 2.24 7.11 23.38
C GLY A 140 1.87 7.93 22.16
N ALA A 141 2.78 8.82 21.71
CA ALA A 141 2.63 9.53 20.46
C ALA A 141 2.51 8.52 19.28
N VAL A 142 1.44 8.65 18.51
CA VAL A 142 1.22 7.82 17.32
C VAL A 142 2.29 8.17 16.27
N SER A 143 3.02 7.16 15.82
CA SER A 143 3.95 7.35 14.72
C SER A 143 3.18 7.73 13.46
N PRO A 144 3.57 8.80 12.73
CA PRO A 144 2.89 9.17 11.48
C PRO A 144 3.06 8.11 10.37
N TYR A 145 3.78 7.03 10.64
CA TYR A 145 4.06 5.92 9.72
C TYR A 145 3.44 4.61 10.19
N GLU A 146 2.45 4.67 11.05
CA GLU A 146 1.69 3.52 11.52
C GLU A 146 0.19 3.81 11.46
N SER A 147 -0.61 2.76 11.30
CA SER A 147 -2.07 2.84 11.28
C SER A 147 -2.68 1.62 11.96
N PHE A 148 -3.62 1.85 12.86
CA PHE A 148 -4.39 0.76 13.50
C PHE A 148 -5.22 -0.04 12.48
N GLY A 149 -5.72 0.63 11.45
CA GLY A 149 -6.59 0.02 10.44
C GLY A 149 -5.87 -0.54 9.22
N GLY A 150 -4.57 -0.30 9.06
CA GLY A 150 -3.81 -0.71 7.88
C GLY A 150 -3.37 -2.17 7.92
N VAL A 151 -2.87 -2.69 6.78
CA VAL A 151 -2.60 -4.13 6.56
C VAL A 151 -1.15 -4.56 6.73
N ASP A 152 -0.23 -3.71 7.16
CA ASP A 152 1.22 -3.97 7.23
C ASP A 152 1.81 -4.53 5.92
N ALA A 153 1.52 -3.85 4.82
CA ALA A 153 2.11 -4.17 3.53
C ALA A 153 3.65 -4.08 3.56
N ILE A 154 4.18 -3.08 4.28
CA ILE A 154 5.61 -2.84 4.41
C ILE A 154 6.34 -4.05 5.00
N GLY A 155 5.79 -4.62 6.06
CA GLY A 155 6.33 -5.84 6.67
C GLY A 155 6.32 -7.01 5.71
N ALA A 156 5.24 -7.18 4.94
CA ALA A 156 5.13 -8.21 3.91
C ALA A 156 6.16 -7.98 2.78
N TRP A 157 6.24 -6.77 2.21
CA TRP A 157 7.19 -6.47 1.11
C TRP A 157 8.65 -6.66 1.54
N ARG A 158 9.02 -6.27 2.78
CA ARG A 158 10.36 -6.51 3.34
C ARG A 158 10.66 -8.00 3.46
N TRP A 159 9.66 -8.81 3.83
CA TRP A 159 9.81 -10.25 3.87
C TRP A 159 10.10 -10.80 2.47
N PHE A 160 9.29 -10.44 1.45
CA PHE A 160 9.52 -10.86 0.06
C PHE A 160 10.88 -10.41 -0.47
N ARG A 161 11.30 -9.18 -0.18
CA ARG A 161 12.62 -8.65 -0.58
C ARG A 161 13.75 -9.47 0.04
N LYS A 162 13.66 -9.83 1.31
CA LYS A 162 14.64 -10.71 1.97
C LYS A 162 14.72 -12.10 1.33
N GLN A 163 13.62 -12.61 0.77
CA GLN A 163 13.56 -13.88 0.07
C GLN A 163 13.97 -13.77 -1.41
N GLY A 164 14.34 -12.59 -1.91
CA GLY A 164 14.61 -12.35 -3.33
C GLY A 164 13.38 -12.59 -4.23
N ARG A 165 12.17 -12.47 -3.70
CA ARG A 165 10.91 -12.77 -4.40
C ARG A 165 10.10 -11.49 -4.60
N ARG A 166 9.36 -11.43 -5.71
CA ARG A 166 8.46 -10.31 -5.97
C ARG A 166 7.09 -10.56 -5.32
N PRO A 167 6.55 -9.62 -4.51
CA PRO A 167 5.26 -9.77 -3.85
C PRO A 167 4.13 -10.04 -4.86
N GLY A 168 3.37 -11.11 -4.67
CA GLY A 168 2.27 -11.50 -5.55
C GLY A 168 2.69 -12.28 -6.82
N ALA A 169 3.99 -12.50 -7.05
CA ALA A 169 4.45 -13.22 -8.24
C ALA A 169 3.91 -14.67 -8.27
N GLY A 170 3.41 -15.07 -9.45
CA GLY A 170 2.79 -16.38 -9.66
C GLY A 170 1.29 -16.40 -9.39
N ALA A 171 0.74 -15.48 -8.59
CA ALA A 171 -0.69 -15.39 -8.35
C ALA A 171 -1.44 -14.68 -9.49
N ARG A 172 -2.68 -15.10 -9.74
CA ARG A 172 -3.57 -14.58 -10.77
C ARG A 172 -4.87 -14.08 -10.11
N VAL A 173 -5.11 -12.77 -10.17
CA VAL A 173 -6.30 -12.15 -9.59
C VAL A 173 -7.23 -11.68 -10.69
N ALA A 174 -8.44 -12.22 -10.76
CA ALA A 174 -9.47 -11.68 -11.60
C ALA A 174 -10.22 -10.56 -10.89
N VAL A 175 -10.34 -9.42 -11.54
CA VAL A 175 -11.07 -8.26 -11.03
C VAL A 175 -12.38 -8.17 -11.80
N LEU A 176 -13.46 -8.58 -11.16
CA LEU A 176 -14.83 -8.48 -11.69
C LEU A 176 -15.39 -7.13 -11.25
N ASP A 177 -15.43 -6.16 -12.18
CA ASP A 177 -15.75 -4.79 -11.85
C ASP A 177 -16.21 -3.99 -13.09
N SER A 178 -16.09 -2.67 -13.08
CA SER A 178 -16.39 -1.76 -14.22
C SER A 178 -15.37 -1.82 -15.36
N GLY A 179 -14.35 -2.69 -15.25
CA GLY A 179 -13.21 -2.79 -16.16
C GLY A 179 -11.92 -2.27 -15.52
N ILE A 180 -10.85 -2.22 -16.28
CA ILE A 180 -9.56 -1.66 -15.83
C ILE A 180 -8.96 -0.80 -16.96
N ALA A 181 -8.29 0.30 -16.60
CA ALA A 181 -7.46 1.08 -17.52
C ALA A 181 -6.14 0.34 -17.82
N TYR A 182 -6.21 -0.85 -18.46
CA TYR A 182 -5.13 -1.82 -18.59
C TYR A 182 -4.30 -1.66 -19.87
N ARG A 183 -4.81 -0.94 -20.86
CA ARG A 183 -4.11 -0.74 -22.13
C ARG A 183 -4.49 0.55 -22.82
N ARG A 184 -3.65 0.97 -23.79
CA ARG A 184 -4.01 2.00 -24.76
C ARG A 184 -4.91 1.39 -25.84
N LEU A 185 -6.04 2.06 -26.15
CA LEU A 185 -6.89 1.71 -27.28
C LEU A 185 -7.23 2.98 -28.07
N GLY A 186 -6.73 3.05 -29.28
CA GLY A 186 -6.89 4.22 -30.14
C GLY A 186 -6.42 5.52 -29.47
N ARG A 187 -7.13 6.63 -29.77
CA ARG A 187 -6.88 7.94 -29.17
C ARG A 187 -7.73 8.19 -27.91
N GLY A 188 -8.70 7.33 -27.61
CA GLY A 188 -9.66 7.54 -26.52
C GLY A 188 -9.24 7.02 -25.16
N PHE A 189 -8.46 5.95 -25.11
CA PHE A 189 -8.10 5.25 -23.88
C PHE A 189 -6.60 5.19 -23.66
N ARG A 190 -6.19 5.28 -22.41
CA ARG A 190 -4.79 5.15 -21.97
C ARG A 190 -4.71 4.10 -20.86
N ARG A 191 -3.60 3.34 -20.82
CA ARG A 191 -3.29 2.51 -19.65
C ARG A 191 -2.90 3.43 -18.50
N SER A 192 -3.33 3.08 -17.28
CA SER A 192 -2.81 3.71 -16.07
C SER A 192 -1.29 3.57 -16.03
N PRO A 193 -0.54 4.64 -15.76
CA PRO A 193 0.92 4.61 -15.73
C PRO A 193 1.47 3.70 -14.64
N ASP A 194 0.68 3.41 -13.61
CA ASP A 194 1.06 2.61 -12.46
C ASP A 194 0.89 1.10 -12.66
N PHE A 195 0.58 0.66 -13.87
CA PHE A 195 0.57 -0.74 -14.24
C PHE A 195 1.56 -1.07 -15.35
N LEU A 196 2.19 -2.23 -15.28
CA LEU A 196 2.94 -2.78 -16.40
C LEU A 196 1.99 -3.45 -17.40
N ALA A 197 2.26 -3.30 -18.70
CA ALA A 197 1.47 -3.98 -19.73
C ALA A 197 1.52 -5.50 -19.58
N SER A 198 2.68 -6.03 -19.20
CA SER A 198 2.91 -7.47 -18.95
C SER A 198 2.16 -8.02 -17.74
N GLN A 199 1.60 -7.17 -16.89
CA GLN A 199 0.87 -7.57 -15.69
C GLN A 199 -0.53 -8.12 -16.03
N PHE A 200 -1.07 -7.79 -17.20
CA PHE A 200 -2.42 -8.16 -17.56
C PHE A 200 -2.48 -9.47 -18.37
N ALA A 201 -3.38 -10.37 -17.95
CA ALA A 201 -3.79 -11.50 -18.74
C ALA A 201 -5.01 -11.14 -19.61
N PRO A 202 -5.33 -11.93 -20.65
CA PRO A 202 -6.51 -11.66 -21.49
C PRO A 202 -7.81 -11.64 -20.69
N GLY A 203 -8.50 -10.51 -20.75
CA GLY A 203 -9.74 -10.25 -20.05
C GLY A 203 -10.99 -10.46 -20.90
N ARG A 204 -12.16 -10.11 -20.34
CA ARG A 204 -13.47 -10.21 -20.98
C ARG A 204 -14.38 -9.06 -20.57
N ASP A 205 -15.05 -8.47 -21.53
CA ASP A 205 -16.17 -7.56 -21.30
C ASP A 205 -17.49 -8.34 -21.45
N LEU A 206 -18.28 -8.38 -20.39
CA LEU A 206 -19.56 -9.07 -20.34
C LEU A 206 -20.75 -8.09 -20.35
N VAL A 207 -20.46 -6.80 -20.34
CA VAL A 207 -21.45 -5.74 -20.55
C VAL A 207 -21.67 -5.53 -22.04
N ASP A 208 -20.59 -5.28 -22.80
CA ASP A 208 -20.65 -5.03 -24.24
C ASP A 208 -20.40 -6.30 -25.07
N GLY A 209 -20.10 -7.44 -24.44
CA GLY A 209 -19.97 -8.76 -25.08
C GLY A 209 -18.65 -8.97 -25.83
N ASP A 210 -17.63 -8.12 -25.62
CA ASP A 210 -16.38 -8.13 -26.36
C ASP A 210 -15.16 -8.60 -25.54
N ARG A 211 -13.94 -8.32 -26.02
CA ARG A 211 -12.67 -8.65 -25.34
C ARG A 211 -11.91 -7.41 -24.86
N LYS A 212 -12.61 -6.32 -24.62
CA LYS A 212 -12.03 -5.03 -24.27
C LYS A 212 -12.62 -4.53 -22.94
N PRO A 213 -12.36 -5.17 -21.80
CA PRO A 213 -12.88 -4.79 -20.49
C PRO A 213 -12.22 -3.48 -20.00
N LEU A 214 -12.44 -2.40 -20.76
CA LEU A 214 -11.96 -1.07 -20.44
C LEU A 214 -12.84 -0.47 -19.35
N ASP A 215 -12.21 0.22 -18.43
CA ASP A 215 -12.93 0.92 -17.36
C ASP A 215 -13.60 2.19 -17.91
N LEU A 216 -14.87 2.34 -17.58
CA LEU A 216 -15.68 3.50 -17.94
C LEU A 216 -16.24 4.23 -16.71
N SER A 217 -15.89 3.79 -15.49
CA SER A 217 -16.29 4.38 -14.22
C SER A 217 -15.10 4.91 -13.42
N GLY A 218 -13.97 4.20 -13.45
CA GLY A 218 -12.81 4.44 -12.60
C GLY A 218 -12.77 3.54 -11.38
N HIS A 219 -13.89 2.93 -10.96
CA HIS A 219 -13.96 2.07 -9.79
C HIS A 219 -13.09 0.81 -9.95
N GLY A 220 -13.21 0.09 -11.06
CA GLY A 220 -12.42 -1.12 -11.29
C GLY A 220 -10.92 -0.86 -11.46
N THR A 221 -10.52 0.31 -11.98
CA THR A 221 -9.11 0.71 -12.03
C THR A 221 -8.57 1.01 -10.63
N HIS A 222 -9.36 1.65 -9.77
CA HIS A 222 -9.03 1.91 -8.36
C HIS A 222 -8.85 0.59 -7.58
N VAL A 223 -9.81 -0.33 -7.69
CA VAL A 223 -9.78 -1.67 -7.09
C VAL A 223 -8.54 -2.44 -7.56
N ALA A 224 -8.28 -2.47 -8.87
CA ALA A 224 -7.10 -3.13 -9.44
C ALA A 224 -5.79 -2.48 -8.97
N GLY A 225 -5.77 -1.16 -8.77
CA GLY A 225 -4.64 -0.41 -8.20
C GLY A 225 -4.33 -0.86 -6.77
N THR A 226 -5.34 -0.95 -5.92
CA THR A 226 -5.20 -1.43 -4.55
C THR A 226 -4.64 -2.85 -4.49
N ILE A 227 -5.07 -3.74 -5.42
CA ILE A 227 -4.55 -5.10 -5.52
C ILE A 227 -3.09 -5.10 -5.99
N GLY A 228 -2.76 -4.36 -7.07
CA GLY A 228 -1.53 -4.65 -7.79
C GLY A 228 -0.89 -3.49 -8.57
N ALA A 229 -1.11 -2.21 -8.21
CA ALA A 229 -0.26 -1.13 -8.71
C ALA A 229 1.20 -1.42 -8.38
N GLN A 230 2.12 -0.92 -9.20
CA GLN A 230 3.54 -1.17 -9.00
C GLN A 230 4.04 -0.52 -7.71
N VAL A 231 5.07 -1.09 -7.12
CA VAL A 231 5.71 -0.62 -5.89
C VAL A 231 7.18 -0.38 -6.20
N ASP A 232 7.78 0.66 -5.62
CA ASP A 232 9.19 1.01 -5.81
C ASP A 232 9.50 1.31 -7.29
N ASN A 233 8.64 2.09 -7.93
CA ASN A 233 8.75 2.45 -9.35
C ASN A 233 8.88 3.97 -9.58
N GLY A 234 8.92 4.76 -8.51
CA GLY A 234 9.01 6.22 -8.56
C GLY A 234 7.77 6.89 -9.17
N VAL A 235 6.65 6.19 -9.27
CA VAL A 235 5.42 6.67 -9.92
C VAL A 235 4.24 6.51 -8.99
N SER A 236 3.49 7.58 -8.75
CA SER A 236 2.17 7.55 -8.13
C SER A 236 2.13 6.93 -6.71
N VAL A 237 1.27 5.98 -6.50
CA VAL A 237 0.96 5.28 -5.26
C VAL A 237 1.16 3.77 -5.44
N THR A 238 1.02 3.00 -4.37
CA THR A 238 1.34 1.56 -4.40
C THR A 238 0.11 0.66 -4.41
N GLY A 239 0.30 -0.62 -4.80
CA GLY A 239 -0.64 -1.72 -4.64
C GLY A 239 -0.05 -2.85 -3.81
N LEU A 240 -0.88 -3.68 -3.20
CA LEU A 240 -0.44 -4.67 -2.20
C LEU A 240 0.42 -5.79 -2.81
N ALA A 241 0.03 -6.30 -4.00
CA ALA A 241 0.65 -7.44 -4.68
C ALA A 241 1.12 -7.08 -6.11
N PRO A 242 2.17 -6.25 -6.28
CA PRO A 242 2.60 -5.68 -7.57
C PRO A 242 3.07 -6.73 -8.59
N GLY A 243 3.39 -7.93 -8.15
CA GLY A 243 3.80 -9.05 -9.01
C GLY A 243 2.65 -9.92 -9.50
N ALA A 244 1.43 -9.73 -8.98
CA ALA A 244 0.28 -10.52 -9.38
C ALA A 244 -0.13 -10.24 -10.85
N LYS A 245 -0.60 -11.29 -11.55
CA LYS A 245 -1.25 -11.15 -12.86
C LYS A 245 -2.69 -10.76 -12.65
N LEU A 246 -3.13 -9.69 -13.29
CA LEU A 246 -4.51 -9.21 -13.24
C LEU A 246 -5.29 -9.70 -14.47
N ILE A 247 -6.49 -10.22 -14.25
CA ILE A 247 -7.43 -10.62 -15.31
C ILE A 247 -8.59 -9.63 -15.28
N PRO A 248 -8.66 -8.65 -16.19
CA PRO A 248 -9.76 -7.69 -16.24
C PRO A 248 -11.06 -8.36 -16.70
N VAL A 249 -12.12 -8.25 -15.91
CA VAL A 249 -13.44 -8.79 -16.27
C VAL A 249 -14.49 -7.72 -16.02
N ARG A 250 -14.98 -7.09 -17.09
CA ARG A 250 -16.01 -6.07 -16.94
C ARG A 250 -17.38 -6.72 -16.82
N VAL A 251 -18.02 -6.52 -15.67
CA VAL A 251 -19.37 -7.00 -15.33
C VAL A 251 -20.30 -5.87 -14.89
N LEU A 252 -19.72 -4.69 -14.58
CA LEU A 252 -20.45 -3.50 -14.18
C LEU A 252 -20.45 -2.45 -15.31
N ARG A 253 -21.59 -1.79 -15.47
CA ARG A 253 -21.78 -0.65 -16.37
C ARG A 253 -21.10 0.62 -15.81
N PRO A 254 -21.06 1.73 -16.56
CA PRO A 254 -20.49 2.99 -16.06
C PRO A 254 -21.20 3.55 -14.81
N ASP A 255 -22.46 3.18 -14.57
CA ASP A 255 -23.24 3.50 -13.38
C ASP A 255 -22.97 2.53 -12.20
N GLU A 256 -21.95 1.69 -12.31
CA GLU A 256 -21.50 0.68 -11.34
C GLU A 256 -22.54 -0.39 -11.01
N ARG A 257 -23.54 -0.58 -11.88
CA ARG A 257 -24.55 -1.63 -11.77
C ARG A 257 -24.24 -2.80 -12.70
N GLY A 258 -24.49 -4.02 -12.24
CA GLY A 258 -24.26 -5.24 -13.01
C GLY A 258 -25.40 -6.23 -12.89
N ASP A 259 -25.64 -6.96 -13.98
CA ASP A 259 -26.67 -7.99 -14.01
C ASP A 259 -26.12 -9.33 -13.47
N ALA A 260 -26.90 -10.05 -12.70
CA ALA A 260 -26.53 -11.36 -12.15
C ALA A 260 -26.03 -12.35 -13.23
N SER A 261 -26.57 -12.25 -14.44
CA SER A 261 -26.15 -13.08 -15.57
C SER A 261 -24.74 -12.73 -16.08
N ALA A 262 -24.38 -11.44 -16.14
CA ALA A 262 -23.03 -10.98 -16.50
C ALA A 262 -22.05 -11.35 -15.41
N ILE A 263 -22.41 -11.14 -14.14
CA ILE A 263 -21.60 -11.52 -12.98
C ILE A 263 -21.31 -13.03 -12.98
N ALA A 264 -22.34 -13.87 -13.13
CA ALA A 264 -22.17 -15.32 -13.21
C ALA A 264 -21.22 -15.75 -14.35
N LYS A 265 -21.40 -15.19 -15.55
CA LYS A 265 -20.50 -15.44 -16.70
C LYS A 265 -19.07 -14.97 -16.39
N GLY A 266 -18.90 -13.84 -15.67
CA GLY A 266 -17.60 -13.32 -15.25
C GLY A 266 -16.87 -14.26 -14.30
N ILE A 267 -17.57 -14.79 -13.30
CA ILE A 267 -17.02 -15.78 -12.36
C ILE A 267 -16.57 -17.05 -13.11
N TRP A 268 -17.44 -17.58 -14.00
CA TRP A 268 -17.09 -18.72 -14.85
C TRP A 268 -15.87 -18.46 -15.72
N PHE A 269 -15.80 -17.28 -16.34
CA PHE A 269 -14.66 -16.89 -17.17
C PHE A 269 -13.37 -16.82 -16.35
N ALA A 270 -13.39 -16.16 -15.20
CA ALA A 270 -12.24 -16.03 -14.31
C ALA A 270 -11.70 -17.40 -13.87
N ALA A 271 -12.59 -18.29 -13.39
CA ALA A 271 -12.21 -19.64 -12.98
C ALA A 271 -11.63 -20.47 -14.14
N LYS A 272 -12.24 -20.41 -15.34
CA LYS A 272 -11.71 -21.08 -16.55
C LYS A 272 -10.36 -20.51 -17.02
N ARG A 273 -10.04 -19.26 -16.68
CA ARG A 273 -8.74 -18.63 -16.96
C ARG A 273 -7.69 -18.93 -15.89
N GLY A 274 -8.02 -19.78 -14.91
CA GLY A 274 -7.13 -20.16 -13.85
C GLY A 274 -6.82 -18.97 -12.92
N ALA A 275 -7.82 -18.17 -12.59
CA ALA A 275 -7.69 -17.21 -11.51
C ALA A 275 -7.54 -17.96 -10.18
N ASP A 276 -6.58 -17.58 -9.39
CA ASP A 276 -6.40 -18.07 -8.02
C ASP A 276 -7.31 -17.30 -7.06
N VAL A 277 -7.56 -16.01 -7.36
CA VAL A 277 -8.43 -15.12 -6.59
C VAL A 277 -9.40 -14.43 -7.54
N ILE A 278 -10.66 -14.31 -7.14
CA ILE A 278 -11.72 -13.60 -7.88
C ILE A 278 -12.24 -12.48 -6.99
N ASN A 279 -11.80 -11.26 -7.26
CA ASN A 279 -12.26 -10.07 -6.54
C ASN A 279 -13.62 -9.61 -7.05
N MET A 280 -14.56 -9.40 -6.15
CA MET A 280 -15.93 -8.95 -6.39
C MET A 280 -16.24 -7.77 -5.45
N SER A 281 -15.83 -6.57 -5.87
CA SER A 281 -16.03 -5.32 -5.15
C SER A 281 -17.42 -4.73 -5.41
N PHE A 282 -18.47 -5.54 -5.23
CA PHE A 282 -19.87 -5.16 -5.41
C PHE A 282 -20.77 -5.99 -4.50
N GLU A 283 -22.02 -5.56 -4.37
CA GLU A 283 -23.06 -6.24 -3.62
C GLU A 283 -24.37 -6.35 -4.42
N PHE A 284 -25.20 -7.33 -4.09
CA PHE A 284 -26.63 -7.28 -4.36
C PHE A 284 -27.30 -6.64 -3.15
N PRO A 285 -27.69 -5.36 -3.22
CA PRO A 285 -28.24 -4.67 -2.07
C PRO A 285 -29.60 -5.30 -1.67
N PRO A 286 -30.04 -5.20 -0.40
CA PRO A 286 -31.33 -5.74 0.03
C PRO A 286 -32.53 -5.24 -0.77
N SER A 287 -32.43 -4.02 -1.32
CA SER A 287 -33.42 -3.45 -2.24
C SER A 287 -33.56 -4.22 -3.54
N SER A 288 -32.56 -5.04 -3.93
CA SER A 288 -32.65 -5.92 -5.10
C SER A 288 -33.54 -7.17 -4.85
N GLY A 289 -33.92 -7.42 -3.60
CA GLY A 289 -34.68 -8.60 -3.20
C GLY A 289 -33.85 -9.88 -3.04
N VAL A 290 -32.52 -9.84 -3.31
CA VAL A 290 -31.64 -11.00 -3.16
C VAL A 290 -31.41 -11.30 -1.68
N ARG A 291 -31.82 -12.48 -1.22
CA ARG A 291 -31.70 -12.96 0.17
C ARG A 291 -31.04 -14.33 0.25
N SER A 292 -30.99 -15.05 -0.86
CA SER A 292 -30.50 -16.42 -0.91
C SER A 292 -29.99 -16.79 -2.31
N CYS A 293 -29.36 -17.94 -2.41
CA CYS A 293 -29.00 -18.52 -3.69
C CYS A 293 -30.19 -18.87 -4.61
N ALA A 294 -31.39 -19.00 -4.05
CA ALA A 294 -32.58 -19.22 -4.85
C ALA A 294 -32.92 -18.01 -5.74
N ASP A 295 -32.56 -16.81 -5.28
CA ASP A 295 -32.81 -15.57 -6.02
C ASP A 295 -31.76 -15.33 -7.12
N ILE A 296 -30.52 -15.84 -6.94
CA ILE A 296 -29.40 -15.71 -7.88
C ILE A 296 -28.72 -17.06 -8.21
N PRO A 297 -29.46 -18.08 -8.64
CA PRO A 297 -28.93 -19.44 -8.77
C PRO A 297 -27.77 -19.55 -9.77
N SER A 298 -27.73 -18.70 -10.79
CA SER A 298 -26.63 -18.64 -11.77
C SER A 298 -25.31 -18.20 -11.10
N VAL A 299 -25.36 -17.20 -10.23
CA VAL A 299 -24.18 -16.68 -9.51
C VAL A 299 -23.69 -17.74 -8.53
N CYS A 300 -24.58 -18.34 -7.73
CA CYS A 300 -24.20 -19.37 -6.77
C CYS A 300 -23.63 -20.63 -7.44
N ARG A 301 -24.11 -21.02 -8.60
CA ARG A 301 -23.50 -22.11 -9.40
C ARG A 301 -22.10 -21.73 -9.90
N ALA A 302 -21.92 -20.49 -10.33
CA ALA A 302 -20.63 -19.99 -10.78
C ALA A 302 -19.61 -19.96 -9.62
N LEU A 303 -20.01 -19.52 -8.43
CA LEU A 303 -19.16 -19.52 -7.23
C LEU A 303 -18.75 -20.94 -6.84
N ARG A 304 -19.67 -21.90 -6.80
CA ARG A 304 -19.32 -23.32 -6.56
C ARG A 304 -18.31 -23.85 -7.58
N TYR A 305 -18.50 -23.52 -8.84
CA TYR A 305 -17.54 -23.90 -9.87
C TYR A 305 -16.17 -23.25 -9.65
N ALA A 306 -16.13 -21.97 -9.32
CA ALA A 306 -14.86 -21.28 -9.07
C ALA A 306 -14.08 -21.94 -7.93
N VAL A 307 -14.74 -22.19 -6.78
CA VAL A 307 -14.14 -22.90 -5.66
C VAL A 307 -13.68 -24.31 -6.06
N SER A 308 -14.48 -25.09 -6.82
CA SER A 308 -14.07 -26.41 -7.29
C SER A 308 -12.88 -26.39 -8.25
N LYS A 309 -12.54 -25.22 -8.81
CA LYS A 309 -11.34 -25.00 -9.63
C LYS A 309 -10.17 -24.43 -8.84
N GLY A 310 -10.30 -24.32 -7.52
CA GLY A 310 -9.26 -23.78 -6.63
C GLY A 310 -9.18 -22.25 -6.60
N ALA A 311 -10.15 -21.55 -7.18
CA ALA A 311 -10.20 -20.10 -7.11
C ALA A 311 -10.89 -19.63 -5.81
N LEU A 312 -10.29 -18.70 -5.09
CA LEU A 312 -10.88 -18.04 -3.93
C LEU A 312 -11.75 -16.86 -4.37
N PRO A 313 -13.08 -16.91 -4.23
CA PRO A 313 -13.91 -15.72 -4.35
C PRO A 313 -13.73 -14.81 -3.12
N VAL A 314 -13.51 -13.52 -3.33
CA VAL A 314 -13.42 -12.49 -2.29
C VAL A 314 -14.47 -11.44 -2.59
N ALA A 315 -15.29 -11.07 -1.63
CA ALA A 315 -16.35 -10.10 -1.86
C ALA A 315 -16.50 -9.07 -0.73
N ALA A 316 -16.93 -7.89 -1.13
CA ALA A 316 -17.34 -6.81 -0.26
C ALA A 316 -18.62 -7.21 0.52
N THR A 317 -18.64 -6.98 1.84
CA THR A 317 -19.85 -7.25 2.67
C THR A 317 -21.02 -6.34 2.33
N GLY A 318 -20.75 -5.22 1.66
CA GLY A 318 -21.71 -4.23 1.22
C GLY A 318 -21.73 -2.97 2.09
N ASN A 319 -22.29 -1.91 1.53
CA ASN A 319 -22.33 -0.59 2.13
C ASN A 319 -23.77 -0.20 2.51
N LEU A 320 -23.91 0.33 3.71
CA LEU A 320 -25.19 0.87 4.20
C LEU A 320 -25.41 2.27 3.62
N SER A 321 -26.59 2.52 3.10
CA SER A 321 -27.09 3.87 2.86
C SER A 321 -27.82 4.32 4.14
N GLY A 322 -27.18 5.22 4.91
CA GLY A 322 -27.72 5.73 6.19
C GLY A 322 -27.18 5.02 7.44
N SER A 323 -27.56 5.53 8.61
CA SER A 323 -26.97 5.18 9.92
C SER A 323 -27.49 3.89 10.56
N SER A 324 -27.96 2.90 9.80
CA SER A 324 -28.46 1.65 10.37
C SER A 324 -27.38 0.57 10.48
N PRO A 325 -26.78 0.34 11.66
CA PRO A 325 -25.63 -0.55 11.83
C PRO A 325 -25.96 -2.04 11.84
N LYS A 326 -27.14 -2.47 11.37
CA LYS A 326 -27.68 -3.82 11.58
C LYS A 326 -28.05 -4.58 10.31
N ALA A 327 -27.69 -4.09 9.12
CA ALA A 327 -28.00 -4.85 7.93
C ALA A 327 -27.02 -6.01 7.73
N PRO A 328 -27.50 -7.21 7.42
CA PRO A 328 -26.67 -8.39 7.25
C PRO A 328 -25.73 -8.25 6.05
N VAL A 329 -24.67 -9.07 6.06
CA VAL A 329 -23.76 -9.22 4.93
C VAL A 329 -24.55 -9.50 3.65
N ALA A 330 -24.26 -8.77 2.59
CA ALA A 330 -24.95 -8.89 1.32
C ALA A 330 -24.36 -10.02 0.45
N PHE A 331 -25.13 -10.52 -0.51
CA PHE A 331 -24.59 -11.39 -1.55
C PHE A 331 -23.74 -10.58 -2.56
N PRO A 332 -22.65 -11.15 -3.10
CA PRO A 332 -22.25 -12.55 -2.99
C PRO A 332 -21.42 -12.88 -1.74
N ALA A 333 -21.02 -11.91 -0.89
CA ALA A 333 -20.20 -12.16 0.30
C ALA A 333 -20.88 -13.12 1.29
N ALA A 334 -22.21 -13.06 1.44
CA ALA A 334 -22.95 -13.96 2.33
C ALA A 334 -22.97 -15.45 1.86
N TRP A 335 -22.39 -15.77 0.70
CA TRP A 335 -22.36 -17.16 0.23
C TRP A 335 -21.22 -17.94 0.92
N PRO A 336 -21.50 -19.15 1.50
CA PRO A 336 -20.45 -19.97 2.10
C PRO A 336 -19.36 -20.35 1.09
N GLY A 337 -18.09 -20.03 1.39
CA GLY A 337 -16.94 -20.24 0.50
C GLY A 337 -16.51 -18.98 -0.27
N VAL A 338 -17.14 -17.84 -0.01
CA VAL A 338 -16.62 -16.52 -0.35
C VAL A 338 -15.94 -15.93 0.88
N LEU A 339 -14.76 -15.34 0.71
CA LEU A 339 -14.16 -14.52 1.76
C LEU A 339 -14.92 -13.20 1.85
N ALA A 340 -15.68 -13.02 2.91
CA ALA A 340 -16.50 -11.84 3.18
C ALA A 340 -15.69 -10.76 3.90
N VAL A 341 -15.49 -9.62 3.27
CA VAL A 341 -14.59 -8.58 3.78
C VAL A 341 -15.35 -7.30 4.12
N GLY A 342 -15.32 -6.94 5.39
CA GLY A 342 -15.83 -5.67 5.92
C GLY A 342 -14.75 -4.58 5.91
N ALA A 343 -15.16 -3.35 6.27
CA ALA A 343 -14.31 -2.17 6.17
C ALA A 343 -13.80 -1.69 7.54
N SER A 344 -12.47 -1.50 7.65
CA SER A 344 -11.82 -0.77 8.73
C SER A 344 -11.52 0.68 8.35
N THR A 345 -11.54 1.57 9.36
CA THR A 345 -11.09 2.96 9.28
C THR A 345 -9.59 3.08 9.59
N PRO A 346 -8.93 4.23 9.38
CA PRO A 346 -7.53 4.44 9.77
C PRO A 346 -7.26 4.13 11.25
N GLY A 347 -8.20 4.43 12.13
CA GLY A 347 -8.12 4.16 13.57
C GLY A 347 -8.35 2.69 13.97
N GLY A 348 -8.53 1.77 13.01
CA GLY A 348 -8.80 0.36 13.31
C GLY A 348 -10.23 0.08 13.75
N CYS A 349 -11.15 0.99 13.52
CA CYS A 349 -12.56 0.85 13.82
C CYS A 349 -13.33 0.17 12.70
N LEU A 350 -14.49 -0.37 13.02
CA LEU A 350 -15.47 -0.73 12.00
C LEU A 350 -16.00 0.54 11.32
N ALA A 351 -15.92 0.63 10.00
CA ALA A 351 -16.49 1.75 9.24
C ALA A 351 -18.02 1.77 9.36
N GLY A 352 -18.59 2.97 9.55
CA GLY A 352 -20.02 3.15 9.84
C GLY A 352 -20.97 2.61 8.77
N TYR A 353 -20.50 2.53 7.54
CA TYR A 353 -21.25 1.99 6.40
C TYR A 353 -21.08 0.47 6.24
N SER A 354 -20.09 -0.16 6.87
CA SER A 354 -19.79 -1.58 6.66
C SER A 354 -20.90 -2.48 7.21
N ARG A 355 -21.39 -3.42 6.37
CA ARG A 355 -22.33 -4.44 6.81
C ARG A 355 -21.63 -5.48 7.69
N ILE A 356 -22.37 -6.00 8.65
CA ILE A 356 -21.88 -6.94 9.65
C ILE A 356 -22.80 -8.18 9.73
N GLY A 357 -22.29 -9.26 10.27
CA GLY A 357 -23.08 -10.50 10.45
C GLY A 357 -22.20 -11.72 10.68
N ASP A 358 -22.83 -12.87 10.84
CA ASP A 358 -22.14 -14.15 11.11
C ASP A 358 -21.31 -14.65 9.91
N GLN A 359 -21.52 -14.08 8.72
CA GLN A 359 -20.80 -14.40 7.50
C GLN A 359 -19.57 -13.51 7.29
N LEU A 360 -19.31 -12.54 8.17
CA LEU A 360 -18.13 -11.68 8.07
C LEU A 360 -16.88 -12.46 8.49
N ASP A 361 -15.90 -12.60 7.58
CA ASP A 361 -14.67 -13.32 7.88
C ASP A 361 -13.61 -12.41 8.53
N LEU A 362 -13.41 -11.20 8.01
CA LEU A 362 -12.42 -10.24 8.53
C LEU A 362 -12.70 -8.81 8.04
N LEU A 363 -12.02 -7.85 8.65
CA LEU A 363 -11.96 -6.46 8.18
C LEU A 363 -10.67 -6.20 7.40
N ALA A 364 -10.76 -5.28 6.45
CA ALA A 364 -9.60 -4.70 5.77
C ALA A 364 -9.86 -3.21 5.49
N PRO A 365 -8.83 -2.41 5.16
CA PRO A 365 -9.00 -0.98 4.94
C PRO A 365 -10.07 -0.64 3.90
N GLY A 366 -11.08 0.09 4.33
CA GLY A 366 -12.14 0.63 3.47
C GLY A 366 -12.29 2.14 3.62
N GLY A 367 -11.71 2.69 4.68
CA GLY A 367 -11.76 4.12 4.97
C GLY A 367 -13.08 4.57 5.60
N GLY A 368 -13.26 5.87 5.68
CA GLY A 368 -14.47 6.49 6.18
C GLY A 368 -14.50 6.71 7.69
N LEU A 369 -15.67 7.17 8.16
CA LEU A 369 -15.92 7.42 9.57
C LEU A 369 -16.23 6.13 10.32
N PRO A 370 -15.87 6.06 11.63
CA PRO A 370 -16.20 4.92 12.46
C PRO A 370 -17.72 4.81 12.67
N SER A 371 -18.17 3.61 12.98
CA SER A 371 -19.54 3.38 13.46
C SER A 371 -19.74 4.07 14.80
N ALA A 372 -20.80 4.85 14.94
CA ALA A 372 -21.13 5.66 16.14
C ALA A 372 -21.27 4.87 17.46
N SER A 373 -21.20 3.55 17.41
CA SER A 373 -21.44 2.66 18.57
C SER A 373 -20.16 2.03 19.11
N VAL A 374 -18.96 2.59 18.85
CA VAL A 374 -17.71 1.85 19.11
C VAL A 374 -16.72 2.66 19.92
N ASP A 375 -16.28 2.05 21.02
CA ASP A 375 -15.04 2.40 21.70
C ASP A 375 -13.87 1.88 20.84
N CYS A 376 -13.44 2.66 19.86
CA CYS A 376 -12.24 2.36 19.11
C CYS A 376 -11.14 3.40 19.38
N ARG A 377 -9.90 2.95 19.40
CA ARG A 377 -8.75 3.80 19.67
C ARG A 377 -8.37 4.57 18.42
N GLY A 378 -8.08 5.87 18.59
CA GLY A 378 -7.43 6.67 17.55
C GLY A 378 -8.27 6.82 16.29
N ASP A 379 -9.47 7.31 16.43
CA ASP A 379 -10.47 7.42 15.36
C ASP A 379 -10.08 8.38 14.24
N GLY A 380 -8.97 9.15 14.37
CA GLY A 380 -8.50 10.02 13.28
C GLY A 380 -9.63 10.86 12.67
N LEU A 381 -10.60 11.27 13.49
CA LEU A 381 -11.81 11.98 13.05
C LEU A 381 -11.51 13.25 12.25
N ASP A 382 -10.34 13.82 12.48
CA ASP A 382 -9.87 15.05 11.84
C ASP A 382 -9.02 14.79 10.59
N ASP A 383 -8.76 13.52 10.22
CA ASP A 383 -7.96 13.21 9.03
C ASP A 383 -8.82 13.37 7.75
N PRO A 384 -8.55 14.40 6.93
CA PRO A 384 -9.26 14.60 5.68
C PRO A 384 -8.96 13.49 4.64
N ASP A 385 -7.86 12.77 4.79
CA ASP A 385 -7.40 11.72 3.87
C ASP A 385 -7.75 10.29 4.34
N ARG A 386 -8.82 10.12 5.13
CA ARG A 386 -9.28 8.83 5.66
C ARG A 386 -9.83 7.84 4.62
N GLY A 387 -10.05 8.26 3.39
CA GLY A 387 -10.40 7.36 2.29
C GLY A 387 -9.21 6.55 1.78
N ILE A 388 -9.48 5.63 0.88
CA ILE A 388 -8.45 4.85 0.18
C ILE A 388 -8.06 5.58 -1.09
N VAL A 389 -6.78 5.93 -1.20
CA VAL A 389 -6.19 6.59 -2.38
C VAL A 389 -5.69 5.58 -3.37
N GLN A 390 -6.06 5.76 -4.64
CA GLN A 390 -5.44 5.07 -5.79
C GLN A 390 -5.43 5.96 -7.02
N LEU A 391 -4.52 5.64 -7.95
CA LEU A 391 -4.50 6.28 -9.26
C LEU A 391 -5.56 5.65 -10.16
N THR A 392 -6.61 6.40 -10.45
CA THR A 392 -7.70 5.96 -11.33
C THR A 392 -8.12 7.03 -12.32
N LEU A 393 -9.12 6.74 -13.15
CA LEU A 393 -9.59 7.66 -14.19
C LEU A 393 -10.17 8.95 -13.60
N ASP A 394 -9.74 10.09 -14.11
CA ASP A 394 -10.42 11.38 -13.93
C ASP A 394 -11.41 11.59 -15.09
N LEU A 395 -12.61 11.09 -14.93
CA LEU A 395 -13.63 11.11 -15.99
C LEU A 395 -14.05 12.51 -16.44
N ARG A 396 -13.85 13.54 -15.60
CA ARG A 396 -14.08 14.94 -15.99
C ARG A 396 -13.13 15.39 -17.09
N ARG A 397 -11.98 14.70 -17.22
CA ARG A 397 -10.95 14.94 -18.24
C ARG A 397 -10.87 13.80 -19.26
N GLY A 398 -11.81 12.84 -19.22
CA GLY A 398 -11.93 11.71 -20.13
C GLY A 398 -11.04 10.50 -19.78
N TYR A 399 -11.18 9.41 -20.53
CA TYR A 399 -10.55 8.10 -20.27
C TYR A 399 -9.04 8.03 -20.50
N ARG A 400 -8.37 9.16 -20.62
CA ARG A 400 -6.92 9.29 -20.79
C ARG A 400 -6.25 9.99 -19.62
N SER A 401 -7.03 10.57 -18.76
CA SER A 401 -6.58 11.34 -17.61
C SER A 401 -6.77 10.52 -16.34
N PHE A 402 -5.84 10.69 -15.42
CA PHE A 402 -5.82 10.00 -14.14
C PHE A 402 -5.76 11.00 -13.00
N GLY A 403 -6.35 10.65 -11.89
CA GLY A 403 -6.38 11.41 -10.65
C GLY A 403 -6.29 10.51 -9.44
N TYR A 404 -6.33 11.10 -8.28
CA TYR A 404 -6.19 10.45 -6.98
C TYR A 404 -7.45 10.67 -6.13
N PRO A 405 -8.61 10.12 -6.52
CA PRO A 405 -9.79 10.23 -5.67
C PRO A 405 -9.60 9.39 -4.41
N LEU A 406 -10.23 9.85 -3.34
CA LEU A 406 -10.40 9.10 -2.11
C LEU A 406 -11.72 8.34 -2.21
N TYR A 407 -11.65 7.00 -2.21
CA TYR A 407 -12.84 6.16 -2.17
C TYR A 407 -13.01 5.55 -0.79
N GLU A 408 -14.27 5.43 -0.37
CA GLU A 408 -14.66 4.77 0.88
C GLU A 408 -15.63 3.64 0.54
N GLY A 409 -15.39 2.45 1.11
CA GLY A 409 -16.28 1.32 0.86
C GLY A 409 -15.65 -0.04 1.12
N THR A 410 -16.50 -1.03 1.37
CA THR A 410 -16.12 -2.44 1.46
C THR A 410 -15.55 -2.99 0.15
N SER A 411 -15.75 -2.26 -0.98
CA SER A 411 -15.10 -2.52 -2.27
C SER A 411 -13.58 -2.45 -2.17
N MET A 412 -13.06 -1.44 -1.43
CA MET A 412 -11.62 -1.26 -1.22
C MET A 412 -11.09 -2.32 -0.27
N SER A 413 -11.89 -2.71 0.73
CA SER A 413 -11.54 -3.78 1.67
C SER A 413 -11.38 -5.13 0.96
N ALA A 414 -12.31 -5.49 0.07
CA ALA A 414 -12.22 -6.70 -0.74
C ALA A 414 -10.96 -6.70 -1.62
N ALA A 415 -10.57 -5.53 -2.16
CA ALA A 415 -9.34 -5.38 -2.94
C ALA A 415 -8.08 -5.66 -2.10
N HIS A 416 -8.01 -5.14 -0.86
CA HIS A 416 -6.91 -5.45 0.07
C HIS A 416 -6.83 -6.94 0.38
N ALA A 417 -7.96 -7.58 0.69
CA ALA A 417 -8.01 -9.01 0.98
C ALA A 417 -7.60 -9.86 -0.24
N SER A 418 -8.01 -9.45 -1.45
CA SER A 418 -7.59 -10.11 -2.70
C SER A 418 -6.10 -9.97 -2.95
N GLY A 419 -5.52 -8.80 -2.67
CA GLY A 419 -4.08 -8.58 -2.72
C GLY A 419 -3.32 -9.42 -1.69
N ALA A 420 -3.83 -9.51 -0.45
CA ALA A 420 -3.24 -10.34 0.61
C ALA A 420 -3.31 -11.84 0.27
N ALA A 421 -4.44 -12.31 -0.29
CA ALA A 421 -4.55 -13.67 -0.79
C ALA A 421 -3.49 -13.99 -1.86
N ALA A 422 -3.25 -13.05 -2.79
CA ALA A 422 -2.17 -13.17 -3.77
C ALA A 422 -0.78 -13.19 -3.12
N LEU A 423 -0.56 -12.44 -2.03
CA LEU A 423 0.68 -12.49 -1.26
C LEU A 423 0.85 -13.86 -0.56
N VAL A 424 -0.19 -14.41 0.06
CA VAL A 424 -0.17 -15.73 0.70
C VAL A 424 0.19 -16.80 -0.33
N ILE A 425 -0.44 -16.80 -1.50
CA ILE A 425 -0.14 -17.73 -2.60
C ILE A 425 1.34 -17.59 -3.01
N SER A 426 1.78 -16.37 -3.27
CA SER A 426 3.14 -16.11 -3.74
C SER A 426 4.22 -16.34 -2.67
N SER A 427 3.88 -16.24 -1.39
CA SER A 427 4.82 -16.55 -0.29
C SER A 427 5.16 -18.03 -0.20
N GLY A 428 4.24 -18.90 -0.62
CA GLY A 428 4.37 -20.33 -0.45
C GLY A 428 4.23 -20.81 1.00
N VAL A 429 3.75 -19.96 1.92
CA VAL A 429 3.59 -20.28 3.35
C VAL A 429 2.69 -21.50 3.58
N LEU A 430 1.72 -21.72 2.70
CA LEU A 430 0.82 -22.89 2.74
C LEU A 430 1.38 -24.13 2.03
N GLY A 431 2.55 -24.03 1.41
CA GLY A 431 3.14 -25.12 0.64
C GLY A 431 2.40 -25.38 -0.68
N ALA A 432 2.64 -26.56 -1.28
CA ALA A 432 1.90 -27.00 -2.46
C ALA A 432 0.43 -27.25 -2.10
N GLY A 433 -0.50 -26.71 -2.90
CA GLY A 433 -1.95 -26.92 -2.71
C GLY A 433 -2.61 -25.92 -1.75
N ALA A 434 -2.32 -24.63 -1.90
CA ALA A 434 -3.08 -23.59 -1.26
C ALA A 434 -4.52 -23.58 -1.81
N THR A 435 -5.44 -24.27 -1.13
CA THR A 435 -6.87 -24.28 -1.48
C THR A 435 -7.53 -22.97 -1.00
N PRO A 436 -8.69 -22.59 -1.56
CA PRO A 436 -9.44 -21.43 -1.09
C PRO A 436 -9.66 -21.44 0.42
N GLU A 437 -10.06 -22.57 0.99
CA GLU A 437 -10.33 -22.71 2.42
C GLU A 437 -9.07 -22.50 3.26
N ARG A 438 -7.91 -23.00 2.80
CA ARG A 438 -6.64 -22.80 3.50
C ARG A 438 -6.15 -21.36 3.41
N ILE A 439 -6.42 -20.67 2.31
CA ILE A 439 -6.09 -19.24 2.18
C ILE A 439 -6.98 -18.42 3.13
N VAL A 440 -8.28 -18.71 3.21
CA VAL A 440 -9.19 -18.08 4.17
C VAL A 440 -8.72 -18.33 5.60
N CYS A 441 -8.44 -19.60 5.95
CA CYS A 441 -7.91 -19.98 7.25
C CYS A 441 -6.65 -19.17 7.60
N GLN A 442 -5.69 -19.07 6.67
CA GLN A 442 -4.45 -18.32 6.86
C GLN A 442 -4.70 -16.84 7.11
N LEU A 443 -5.54 -16.19 6.28
CA LEU A 443 -5.83 -14.77 6.41
C LEU A 443 -6.58 -14.48 7.72
N ALA A 444 -7.55 -15.31 8.09
CA ALA A 444 -8.30 -15.20 9.33
C ALA A 444 -7.41 -15.51 10.56
N GLY A 445 -6.65 -16.60 10.53
CA GLY A 445 -5.80 -17.03 11.64
C GLY A 445 -4.62 -16.10 11.91
N THR A 446 -4.26 -15.23 10.97
CA THR A 446 -3.22 -14.21 11.12
C THR A 446 -3.77 -12.79 11.22
N ALA A 447 -5.08 -12.63 11.18
CA ALA A 447 -5.73 -11.33 11.36
C ALA A 447 -5.38 -10.74 12.73
N ARG A 448 -5.26 -9.43 12.77
CA ARG A 448 -4.85 -8.70 13.96
C ARG A 448 -6.06 -8.31 14.79
N THR A 449 -6.00 -8.66 16.07
CA THR A 449 -7.01 -8.30 17.07
C THR A 449 -6.51 -7.21 18.03
N GLU A 450 -5.21 -6.95 18.04
CA GLU A 450 -4.60 -5.89 18.87
C GLU A 450 -5.02 -4.51 18.37
N GLY A 451 -5.33 -3.63 19.29
CA GLY A 451 -5.82 -2.27 18.99
C GLY A 451 -7.31 -2.18 18.71
N LEU A 452 -8.00 -3.32 18.66
CA LEU A 452 -9.47 -3.37 18.67
C LEU A 452 -9.96 -3.26 20.12
N GLY A 453 -11.08 -2.55 20.37
CA GLY A 453 -11.64 -2.38 21.72
C GLY A 453 -12.20 -3.68 22.30
N GLU A 454 -12.55 -3.68 23.60
CA GLU A 454 -13.05 -4.84 24.34
C GLU A 454 -14.37 -5.43 23.80
N THR A 455 -15.09 -4.71 22.96
CA THR A 455 -16.36 -5.12 22.35
C THR A 455 -16.19 -5.92 21.05
N LEU A 456 -15.07 -6.60 20.89
CA LEU A 456 -14.82 -7.52 19.78
C LEU A 456 -15.87 -8.63 19.75
N THR A 457 -16.78 -8.56 18.79
CA THR A 457 -17.61 -9.68 18.44
C THR A 457 -17.29 -10.13 17.02
N ALA A 458 -17.25 -11.46 16.79
CA ALA A 458 -17.01 -12.01 15.46
C ALA A 458 -17.99 -11.45 14.41
N ARG A 459 -19.22 -11.12 14.80
CA ARG A 459 -20.22 -10.50 13.92
C ARG A 459 -19.84 -9.11 13.42
N ARG A 460 -18.97 -8.37 14.12
CA ARG A 460 -18.58 -6.99 13.79
C ARG A 460 -17.19 -6.90 13.13
N PHE A 461 -16.29 -7.78 13.53
CA PHE A 461 -14.88 -7.74 13.12
C PHE A 461 -14.45 -9.02 12.40
N GLY A 462 -15.28 -10.07 12.39
CA GLY A 462 -14.83 -11.38 11.94
C GLY A 462 -13.66 -11.86 12.80
N ALA A 463 -12.61 -12.32 12.18
CA ALA A 463 -11.35 -12.72 12.84
C ALA A 463 -10.47 -11.52 13.26
N GLY A 464 -10.79 -10.29 12.85
CA GLY A 464 -10.00 -9.10 13.11
C GLY A 464 -9.64 -8.32 11.84
N ILE A 465 -8.62 -7.46 11.92
CA ILE A 465 -8.13 -6.69 10.78
C ILE A 465 -7.04 -7.48 10.07
N LEU A 466 -7.14 -7.56 8.75
CA LEU A 466 -6.17 -8.18 7.86
C LEU A 466 -4.73 -7.69 8.14
N ASP A 467 -3.80 -8.63 8.31
CA ASP A 467 -2.37 -8.37 8.47
C ASP A 467 -1.57 -9.14 7.41
N ALA A 468 -1.14 -8.44 6.37
CA ALA A 468 -0.42 -9.04 5.26
C ALA A 468 0.98 -9.54 5.66
N SER A 469 1.61 -8.88 6.61
CA SER A 469 2.94 -9.26 7.10
C SER A 469 2.90 -10.58 7.87
N ARG A 470 1.95 -10.73 8.79
CA ARG A 470 1.75 -11.99 9.52
C ARG A 470 1.35 -13.12 8.57
N ALA A 471 0.45 -12.83 7.62
CA ALA A 471 -0.07 -13.82 6.68
C ALA A 471 1.00 -14.46 5.79
N VAL A 472 2.12 -13.78 5.51
CA VAL A 472 3.19 -14.32 4.64
C VAL A 472 4.38 -14.92 5.38
N ARG A 473 4.54 -14.61 6.70
CA ARG A 473 5.74 -15.01 7.47
C ARG A 473 5.67 -16.39 8.07
N SER A 474 4.52 -16.74 8.60
CA SER A 474 4.30 -18.00 9.31
C SER A 474 2.93 -18.54 9.00
N ARG A 475 2.84 -19.85 8.96
CA ARG A 475 1.57 -20.53 8.78
C ARG A 475 0.74 -20.39 10.06
N ALA A 476 -0.53 -20.04 9.92
CA ALA A 476 -1.46 -20.03 11.04
C ALA A 476 -1.75 -21.45 11.52
N ASP A 477 -2.01 -21.59 12.80
CA ASP A 477 -2.33 -22.88 13.41
C ASP A 477 -3.58 -23.48 12.76
N GLY A 478 -3.51 -24.76 12.43
CA GLY A 478 -4.62 -25.48 11.80
C GLY A 478 -4.79 -25.23 10.28
N CYS A 479 -4.06 -24.32 9.70
CA CYS A 479 -4.12 -24.05 8.27
C CYS A 479 -3.03 -24.79 7.50
#